data_892453d8ccd27a340cce78bc8bdfba2a
#
_entry.id   892453d8ccd27a340cce78bc8bdfba2a
#
_cell.length_a   1.000
_cell.length_b   1.000
_cell.length_c   1.000
_cell.angle_alpha   90.00
_cell.angle_beta   90.00
_cell.angle_gamma   90.00
#
_symmetry.space_group_name_H-M   'P 1'
#
loop_
_entity.id
_entity.type
_entity.pdbx_description
1 polymer ?
#
loop_
_entity_poly.entity_id
_entity_poly.type
_entity_poly.pdbx_seq_one_letter_code
_entity_poly.pdbx_strand_id
1 'polypeptide(L)'
;VFENLIHIKELADISGSKWSEVNAQELEIDNVSLANTKAMNVNMNSMAINDVNMEHVDISNANLAQAKITHANFSHAVINHVHLFGTEFHHVVLPEEGDSNYQKDGEYKPVSFHQCDLTKAQIKNCNLANMEITDCDITGLKINGILIEDLMKTRKFN
;
A
#
# COMPACT_ATOMS: atom_id res chain seq x y z
N VAL A 1 2.56 -6.98 37.00
CA VAL A 1 1.81 -7.33 35.78
C VAL A 1 0.84 -6.20 35.54
N PHE A 2 1.16 -5.28 34.63
CA PHE A 2 0.27 -4.19 34.25
C PHE A 2 -0.52 -4.64 33.02
N GLU A 3 -1.74 -5.11 33.20
CA GLU A 3 -2.71 -5.22 32.13
C GLU A 3 -3.20 -3.80 31.80
N ASN A 4 -2.51 -3.11 30.92
CA ASN A 4 -3.05 -1.90 30.30
C ASN A 4 -3.96 -2.30 29.14
N LEU A 5 -5.14 -2.84 29.43
CA LEU A 5 -6.24 -2.85 28.49
C LEU A 5 -6.78 -1.42 28.39
N ILE A 6 -6.32 -0.68 27.38
CA ILE A 6 -7.01 0.56 27.01
C ILE A 6 -8.29 0.14 26.28
N HIS A 7 -9.37 -0.01 27.01
CA HIS A 7 -10.71 -0.15 26.44
C HIS A 7 -11.16 1.25 26.00
N ILE A 8 -10.95 1.59 24.73
CA ILE A 8 -11.55 2.79 24.14
C ILE A 8 -13.01 2.42 23.83
N LYS A 9 -13.95 2.98 24.58
CA LYS A 9 -15.38 2.84 24.30
C LYS A 9 -15.74 3.48 22.96
N GLU A 10 -16.83 2.99 22.37
CA GLU A 10 -17.41 3.48 21.12
C GLU A 10 -17.37 5.01 21.00
N LEU A 11 -16.95 5.54 19.84
CA LEU A 11 -16.90 6.95 19.48
C LEU A 11 -15.85 7.81 20.24
N ALA A 12 -14.73 7.24 20.66
CA ALA A 12 -13.65 8.04 21.21
C ALA A 12 -12.92 8.83 20.10
N ASP A 13 -12.83 10.14 20.24
CA ASP A 13 -11.98 10.99 19.40
C ASP A 13 -10.55 10.97 19.97
N ILE A 14 -9.62 10.35 19.23
CA ILE A 14 -8.19 10.31 19.56
C ILE A 14 -7.35 11.19 18.63
N SER A 15 -8.00 12.12 17.92
CA SER A 15 -7.31 13.06 17.02
C SER A 15 -6.21 13.82 17.75
N GLY A 16 -5.09 14.05 17.07
CA GLY A 16 -3.93 14.73 17.66
C GLY A 16 -3.12 13.89 18.64
N SER A 17 -3.49 12.64 18.92
CA SER A 17 -2.69 11.75 19.76
C SER A 17 -1.31 11.48 19.15
N LYS A 18 -0.28 11.42 20.00
CA LYS A 18 1.07 11.06 19.61
C LYS A 18 1.50 9.81 20.37
N TRP A 19 1.82 8.76 19.63
CA TRP A 19 2.33 7.51 20.18
C TRP A 19 3.82 7.42 19.82
N SER A 20 4.67 7.18 20.81
CA SER A 20 6.12 7.01 20.62
C SER A 20 6.55 5.71 21.28
N GLU A 21 7.47 4.99 20.63
CA GLU A 21 8.04 3.72 21.14
C GLU A 21 6.95 2.66 21.41
N VAL A 22 5.94 2.58 20.53
CA VAL A 22 4.81 1.65 20.66
C VAL A 22 5.10 0.35 19.92
N ASN A 23 4.84 -0.78 20.56
CA ASN A 23 4.70 -2.07 19.91
C ASN A 23 3.22 -2.30 19.58
N ALA A 24 2.90 -2.35 18.31
CA ALA A 24 1.52 -2.50 17.80
C ALA A 24 1.26 -3.89 17.21
N GLN A 25 1.95 -4.92 17.70
CA GLN A 25 1.70 -6.30 17.28
C GLN A 25 0.27 -6.73 17.62
N GLU A 26 -0.36 -7.46 16.70
CA GLU A 26 -1.73 -8.00 16.88
C GLU A 26 -2.79 -6.90 17.16
N LEU A 27 -2.51 -5.66 16.77
CA LEU A 27 -3.48 -4.57 16.89
C LEU A 27 -4.61 -4.77 15.88
N GLU A 28 -5.85 -4.70 16.34
CA GLU A 28 -7.04 -4.67 15.50
C GLU A 28 -7.57 -3.23 15.39
N ILE A 29 -7.76 -2.76 14.15
CA ILE A 29 -8.31 -1.45 13.84
C ILE A 29 -9.49 -1.67 12.89
N ASP A 30 -10.69 -1.32 13.31
CA ASP A 30 -11.91 -1.52 12.56
C ASP A 30 -12.81 -0.27 12.60
N ASN A 31 -13.38 0.10 11.45
CA ASN A 31 -14.28 1.26 11.30
C ASN A 31 -13.69 2.59 11.84
N VAL A 32 -12.41 2.85 11.60
CA VAL A 32 -11.69 4.02 12.14
C VAL A 32 -11.19 4.89 10.98
N SER A 33 -11.15 6.20 11.17
CA SER A 33 -10.39 7.10 10.29
C SER A 33 -8.96 7.25 10.80
N LEU A 34 -7.99 6.82 10.00
CA LEU A 34 -6.56 7.06 10.19
C LEU A 34 -6.04 8.14 9.24
N ALA A 35 -6.93 8.93 8.61
CA ALA A 35 -6.54 9.98 7.68
C ALA A 35 -5.51 10.93 8.31
N ASN A 36 -4.50 11.31 7.52
CA ASN A 36 -3.38 12.18 7.93
C ASN A 36 -2.51 11.64 9.08
N THR A 37 -2.61 10.36 9.40
CA THR A 37 -1.77 9.72 10.43
C THR A 37 -0.35 9.50 9.92
N LYS A 38 0.63 9.64 10.82
CA LYS A 38 2.03 9.30 10.56
C LYS A 38 2.45 8.16 11.46
N ALA A 39 2.95 7.08 10.87
CA ALA A 39 3.51 5.94 11.55
C ALA A 39 4.98 5.75 11.14
N MET A 40 5.91 6.01 12.05
CA MET A 40 7.34 5.92 11.79
C MET A 40 8.03 5.01 12.79
N ASN A 41 8.95 4.16 12.32
CA ASN A 41 9.70 3.21 13.13
C ASN A 41 8.79 2.31 13.98
N VAL A 42 7.72 1.79 13.39
CA VAL A 42 6.69 1.00 14.10
C VAL A 42 6.78 -0.46 13.71
N ASN A 43 6.59 -1.34 14.67
CA ASN A 43 6.36 -2.74 14.40
C ASN A 43 4.84 -2.98 14.36
N MET A 44 4.33 -3.26 13.17
CA MET A 44 2.94 -3.58 12.88
C MET A 44 2.79 -5.02 12.37
N ASN A 45 3.68 -5.91 12.83
CA ASN A 45 3.61 -7.32 12.45
C ASN A 45 2.27 -7.93 12.87
N SER A 46 1.65 -8.67 11.97
CA SER A 46 0.35 -9.34 12.18
C SER A 46 -0.83 -8.41 12.50
N MET A 47 -0.73 -7.11 12.23
CA MET A 47 -1.83 -6.17 12.45
C MET A 47 -2.98 -6.45 11.48
N ALA A 48 -4.21 -6.32 11.95
CA ALA A 48 -5.42 -6.34 11.14
C ALA A 48 -6.01 -4.92 11.02
N ILE A 49 -6.25 -4.47 9.79
CA ILE A 49 -6.92 -3.20 9.49
C ILE A 49 -8.09 -3.51 8.55
N ASN A 50 -9.30 -3.14 8.92
CA ASN A 50 -10.49 -3.37 8.14
C ASN A 50 -11.42 -2.16 8.13
N ASP A 51 -12.04 -1.85 6.98
CA ASP A 51 -12.97 -0.73 6.79
C ASP A 51 -12.43 0.63 7.30
N VAL A 52 -11.18 0.94 6.98
CA VAL A 52 -10.46 2.11 7.51
C VAL A 52 -10.19 3.12 6.39
N ASN A 53 -10.45 4.39 6.66
CA ASN A 53 -9.96 5.47 5.81
C ASN A 53 -8.47 5.73 6.11
N MET A 54 -7.61 5.51 5.12
CA MET A 54 -6.16 5.73 5.20
C MET A 54 -5.70 6.83 4.23
N GLU A 55 -6.53 7.81 3.95
CA GLU A 55 -6.18 8.94 3.10
C GLU A 55 -5.03 9.76 3.71
N HIS A 56 -4.03 10.13 2.90
CA HIS A 56 -2.84 10.87 3.33
C HIS A 56 -2.04 10.23 4.49
N VAL A 57 -2.13 8.92 4.67
CA VAL A 57 -1.30 8.20 5.65
C VAL A 57 0.15 8.18 5.17
N ASP A 58 1.09 8.43 6.07
CA ASP A 58 2.53 8.25 5.88
C ASP A 58 3.00 7.11 6.79
N ILE A 59 3.42 5.98 6.19
CA ILE A 59 4.01 4.85 6.91
C ILE A 59 5.47 4.71 6.46
N SER A 60 6.41 4.94 7.36
CA SER A 60 7.83 4.85 7.07
C SER A 60 8.61 4.02 8.10
N ASN A 61 9.63 3.28 7.64
CA ASN A 61 10.43 2.36 8.46
C ASN A 61 9.56 1.38 9.27
N ALA A 62 8.47 0.88 8.67
CA ALA A 62 7.53 -0.01 9.34
C ALA A 62 7.76 -1.47 8.95
N ASN A 63 7.61 -2.38 9.91
CA ASN A 63 7.47 -3.79 9.63
C ASN A 63 5.98 -4.15 9.55
N LEU A 64 5.50 -4.46 8.34
CA LEU A 64 4.13 -4.89 8.05
C LEU A 64 4.07 -6.39 7.73
N ALA A 65 5.05 -7.18 8.15
CA ALA A 65 5.05 -8.61 7.90
C ALA A 65 3.77 -9.25 8.44
N GLN A 66 3.11 -10.06 7.60
CA GLN A 66 1.85 -10.74 7.93
C GLN A 66 0.66 -9.79 8.25
N ALA A 67 0.79 -8.48 8.05
CA ALA A 67 -0.34 -7.57 8.18
C ALA A 67 -1.41 -7.89 7.11
N LYS A 68 -2.68 -7.77 7.50
CA LYS A 68 -3.83 -7.88 6.63
C LYS A 68 -4.60 -6.56 6.61
N ILE A 69 -4.69 -5.94 5.44
CA ILE A 69 -5.41 -4.69 5.25
C ILE A 69 -6.48 -4.92 4.20
N THR A 70 -7.74 -4.73 4.56
CA THR A 70 -8.89 -4.94 3.68
C THR A 70 -9.83 -3.74 3.73
N HIS A 71 -10.53 -3.46 2.61
CA HIS A 71 -11.48 -2.36 2.47
C HIS A 71 -10.95 -1.00 2.94
N ALA A 72 -9.65 -0.74 2.75
CA ALA A 72 -9.01 0.50 3.16
C ALA A 72 -8.88 1.47 1.98
N ASN A 73 -9.10 2.76 2.26
CA ASN A 73 -8.78 3.82 1.31
C ASN A 73 -7.34 4.28 1.52
N PHE A 74 -6.48 4.03 0.53
CA PHE A 74 -5.08 4.44 0.49
C PHE A 74 -4.83 5.65 -0.42
N SER A 75 -5.86 6.38 -0.84
CA SER A 75 -5.67 7.53 -1.71
C SER A 75 -4.63 8.48 -1.14
N HIS A 76 -3.66 8.88 -1.97
CA HIS A 76 -2.55 9.76 -1.59
C HIS A 76 -1.64 9.24 -0.46
N ALA A 77 -1.74 7.97 -0.07
CA ALA A 77 -0.81 7.37 0.89
C ALA A 77 0.62 7.29 0.33
N VAL A 78 1.60 7.48 1.18
CA VAL A 78 3.02 7.25 0.90
C VAL A 78 3.51 6.11 1.80
N ILE A 79 4.02 5.02 1.20
CA ILE A 79 4.58 3.88 1.91
C ILE A 79 6.08 3.83 1.57
N ASN A 80 6.93 4.05 2.56
CA ASN A 80 8.35 4.25 2.37
C ASN A 80 9.19 3.39 3.32
N HIS A 81 10.36 2.90 2.85
CA HIS A 81 11.26 2.05 3.62
C HIS A 81 10.59 0.80 4.23
N VAL A 82 9.74 0.12 3.46
CA VAL A 82 9.06 -1.11 3.89
C VAL A 82 9.63 -2.34 3.20
N HIS A 83 9.55 -3.48 3.85
CA HIS A 83 9.88 -4.77 3.26
C HIS A 83 8.61 -5.44 2.74
N LEU A 84 8.55 -5.72 1.43
CA LEU A 84 7.38 -6.29 0.76
C LEU A 84 7.55 -7.78 0.40
N PHE A 85 8.50 -8.49 1.01
CA PHE A 85 8.71 -9.90 0.71
C PHE A 85 7.45 -10.72 1.02
N GLY A 86 6.92 -11.42 0.01
CA GLY A 86 5.71 -12.22 0.14
C GLY A 86 4.41 -11.42 0.30
N THR A 87 4.44 -10.10 0.07
CA THR A 87 3.24 -9.27 0.09
C THR A 87 2.42 -9.48 -1.17
N GLU A 88 1.12 -9.60 -1.03
CA GLU A 88 0.17 -9.74 -2.12
C GLU A 88 -0.82 -8.56 -2.12
N PHE A 89 -1.07 -8.01 -3.31
CA PHE A 89 -2.08 -6.98 -3.54
C PHE A 89 -3.20 -7.57 -4.39
N HIS A 90 -4.41 -7.65 -3.84
CA HIS A 90 -5.58 -8.18 -4.52
C HIS A 90 -6.66 -7.09 -4.67
N HIS A 91 -7.33 -7.06 -5.82
CA HIS A 91 -8.47 -6.19 -6.07
C HIS A 91 -8.19 -4.71 -5.77
N VAL A 92 -6.96 -4.26 -6.10
CA VAL A 92 -6.62 -2.83 -6.04
C VAL A 92 -7.28 -2.16 -7.24
N VAL A 93 -8.27 -1.31 -6.99
CA VAL A 93 -9.09 -0.65 -8.02
C VAL A 93 -9.18 0.85 -7.74
N LEU A 94 -9.54 1.61 -8.76
CA LEU A 94 -9.96 3.01 -8.59
C LEU A 94 -11.38 3.05 -8.03
N PRO A 95 -11.75 4.11 -7.28
CA PRO A 95 -13.11 4.29 -6.81
C PRO A 95 -14.13 4.27 -7.94
N GLU A 96 -15.26 3.59 -7.73
CA GLU A 96 -16.38 3.51 -8.66
C GLU A 96 -17.53 4.42 -8.22
N GLU A 97 -18.48 4.69 -9.14
CA GLU A 97 -19.67 5.48 -8.82
C GLU A 97 -20.48 4.82 -7.69
N GLY A 98 -20.65 5.55 -6.59
CA GLY A 98 -21.24 5.04 -5.35
C GLY A 98 -20.28 4.89 -4.18
N ASP A 99 -18.99 4.87 -4.44
CA ASP A 99 -17.98 4.89 -3.37
C ASP A 99 -17.88 6.28 -2.73
N SER A 100 -17.64 6.33 -1.42
CA SER A 100 -17.56 7.59 -0.67
C SER A 100 -16.45 8.53 -1.13
N ASN A 101 -15.42 8.00 -1.78
CA ASN A 101 -14.26 8.71 -2.31
C ASN A 101 -14.28 8.85 -3.84
N TYR A 102 -15.41 8.50 -4.50
CA TYR A 102 -15.58 8.70 -5.93
C TYR A 102 -15.67 10.18 -6.30
N GLN A 103 -14.95 10.56 -7.33
CA GLN A 103 -14.99 11.91 -7.91
C GLN A 103 -15.37 11.80 -9.39
N LYS A 104 -16.53 12.31 -9.75
CA LYS A 104 -17.10 12.19 -11.12
C LYS A 104 -16.17 12.72 -12.22
N ASP A 105 -15.44 13.79 -11.94
CA ASP A 105 -14.47 14.42 -12.85
C ASP A 105 -13.04 14.37 -12.26
N GLY A 106 -12.78 13.44 -11.34
CA GLY A 106 -11.52 13.35 -10.61
C GLY A 106 -10.40 12.77 -11.47
N GLU A 107 -9.31 13.50 -11.59
CA GLU A 107 -8.04 12.96 -12.08
C GLU A 107 -7.37 12.18 -10.93
N TYR A 108 -7.53 10.87 -10.93
CA TYR A 108 -6.85 10.00 -9.97
C TYR A 108 -5.37 9.91 -10.32
N LYS A 109 -4.51 10.18 -9.32
CA LYS A 109 -3.06 9.99 -9.50
C LYS A 109 -2.75 8.50 -9.69
N PRO A 110 -1.82 8.15 -10.59
CA PRO A 110 -1.43 6.76 -10.79
C PRO A 110 -0.75 6.18 -9.55
N VAL A 111 -0.84 4.86 -9.39
CA VAL A 111 0.02 4.14 -8.45
C VAL A 111 1.44 4.18 -8.97
N SER A 112 2.40 4.55 -8.12
CA SER A 112 3.80 4.70 -8.50
C SER A 112 4.72 3.92 -7.57
N PHE A 113 5.71 3.26 -8.14
CA PHE A 113 6.81 2.62 -7.42
C PHE A 113 8.11 3.34 -7.76
N HIS A 114 8.74 3.97 -6.78
CA HIS A 114 10.00 4.68 -6.93
C HIS A 114 11.08 4.05 -6.07
N GLN A 115 12.26 3.80 -6.66
CA GLN A 115 13.42 3.23 -5.97
C GLN A 115 13.08 1.93 -5.19
N CYS A 116 12.25 1.07 -5.80
CA CYS A 116 11.82 -0.18 -5.20
C CYS A 116 12.55 -1.37 -5.81
N ASP A 117 12.88 -2.35 -4.97
CA ASP A 117 13.28 -3.68 -5.44
C ASP A 117 12.02 -4.52 -5.67
N LEU A 118 11.63 -4.70 -6.93
CA LEU A 118 10.53 -5.54 -7.38
C LEU A 118 11.03 -6.82 -8.05
N THR A 119 12.24 -7.26 -7.74
CA THR A 119 12.82 -8.51 -8.28
C THR A 119 11.88 -9.68 -8.02
N LYS A 120 11.58 -10.45 -9.07
CA LYS A 120 10.64 -11.59 -9.06
C LYS A 120 9.17 -11.24 -8.73
N ALA A 121 8.79 -9.97 -8.68
CA ALA A 121 7.40 -9.58 -8.56
C ALA A 121 6.56 -10.15 -9.72
N GLN A 122 5.29 -10.41 -9.46
CA GLN A 122 4.35 -10.94 -10.44
C GLN A 122 3.12 -10.03 -10.51
N ILE A 123 2.77 -9.61 -11.73
CA ILE A 123 1.53 -8.88 -12.01
C ILE A 123 0.66 -9.81 -12.87
N LYS A 124 -0.49 -10.22 -12.35
CA LYS A 124 -1.39 -11.17 -13.00
C LYS A 124 -2.82 -10.63 -13.03
N ASN A 125 -3.50 -10.81 -14.16
CA ASN A 125 -4.91 -10.45 -14.33
C ASN A 125 -5.20 -8.97 -14.01
N CYS A 126 -4.24 -8.07 -14.31
CA CYS A 126 -4.33 -6.65 -14.07
C CYS A 126 -4.54 -5.88 -15.37
N ASN A 127 -5.20 -4.73 -15.29
CA ASN A 127 -5.21 -3.75 -16.36
C ASN A 127 -3.95 -2.90 -16.27
N LEU A 128 -3.06 -3.01 -17.26
CA LEU A 128 -1.79 -2.28 -17.33
C LEU A 128 -1.79 -1.23 -18.46
N ALA A 129 -2.98 -0.82 -18.93
CA ALA A 129 -3.08 0.21 -19.96
C ALA A 129 -2.39 1.50 -19.46
N ASN A 130 -1.55 2.09 -20.32
CA ASN A 130 -0.76 3.29 -20.03
C ASN A 130 0.24 3.16 -18.85
N MET A 131 0.60 1.94 -18.45
CA MET A 131 1.69 1.73 -17.50
C MET A 131 3.02 2.10 -18.14
N GLU A 132 3.86 2.82 -17.40
CA GLU A 132 5.22 3.19 -17.81
C GLU A 132 6.25 2.55 -16.88
N ILE A 133 7.36 2.07 -17.48
CA ILE A 133 8.54 1.57 -16.77
C ILE A 133 9.73 2.37 -17.27
N THR A 134 10.31 3.22 -16.41
CA THR A 134 11.41 4.13 -16.76
C THR A 134 12.56 3.98 -15.77
N ASP A 135 13.80 4.10 -16.28
CA ASP A 135 15.03 4.07 -15.47
C ASP A 135 15.15 2.84 -14.55
N CYS A 136 14.64 1.68 -15.02
CA CYS A 136 14.61 0.43 -14.26
C CYS A 136 15.56 -0.61 -14.87
N ASP A 137 16.12 -1.48 -14.02
CA ASP A 137 16.72 -2.73 -14.48
C ASP A 137 15.59 -3.70 -14.88
N ILE A 138 15.47 -4.00 -16.15
CA ILE A 138 14.47 -4.91 -16.72
C ILE A 138 15.05 -6.27 -17.11
N THR A 139 16.23 -6.62 -16.61
CA THR A 139 16.88 -7.90 -16.89
C THR A 139 15.96 -9.07 -16.52
N GLY A 140 15.64 -9.89 -17.51
CA GLY A 140 14.75 -11.04 -17.34
C GLY A 140 13.27 -10.70 -17.24
N LEU A 141 12.85 -9.44 -17.45
CA LEU A 141 11.43 -9.06 -17.47
C LEU A 141 10.69 -9.80 -18.59
N LYS A 142 9.56 -10.41 -18.21
CA LYS A 142 8.66 -11.08 -19.15
C LYS A 142 7.27 -10.47 -19.14
N ILE A 143 6.71 -10.24 -20.30
CA ILE A 143 5.29 -9.90 -20.48
C ILE A 143 4.62 -11.04 -21.26
N ASN A 144 3.61 -11.67 -20.66
CA ASN A 144 2.93 -12.85 -21.22
C ASN A 144 3.92 -13.95 -21.68
N GLY A 145 4.97 -14.17 -20.88
CA GLY A 145 5.99 -15.18 -21.16
C GLY A 145 7.09 -14.75 -22.15
N ILE A 146 6.95 -13.62 -22.82
CA ILE A 146 7.91 -13.10 -23.80
C ILE A 146 8.96 -12.25 -23.07
N LEU A 147 10.24 -12.56 -23.26
CA LEU A 147 11.36 -11.79 -22.73
C LEU A 147 11.46 -10.45 -23.45
N ILE A 148 11.38 -9.36 -22.71
CA ILE A 148 11.37 -8.00 -23.31
C ILE A 148 12.68 -7.66 -23.97
N GLU A 149 13.81 -8.09 -23.43
CA GLU A 149 15.13 -7.90 -24.02
C GLU A 149 15.23 -8.47 -25.46
N ASP A 150 14.57 -9.60 -25.74
CA ASP A 150 14.59 -10.20 -27.07
C ASP A 150 13.77 -9.39 -28.07
N LEU A 151 12.66 -8.78 -27.63
CA LEU A 151 11.90 -7.85 -28.48
C LEU A 151 12.67 -6.58 -28.78
N MET A 152 13.43 -6.06 -27.83
CA MET A 152 14.25 -4.86 -28.02
C MET A 152 15.41 -5.09 -28.98
N LYS A 153 16.05 -6.28 -28.95
CA LYS A 153 17.13 -6.66 -29.85
C LYS A 153 16.68 -6.78 -31.33
N THR A 154 15.43 -7.19 -31.55
CA THR A 154 14.87 -7.34 -32.90
C THR A 154 14.45 -6.02 -33.55
N ARG A 155 14.25 -4.96 -32.78
CA ARG A 155 14.02 -3.61 -33.29
C ARG A 155 15.38 -2.93 -33.49
N LYS A 156 16.04 -3.16 -34.66
CA LYS A 156 17.00 -2.18 -35.18
C LYS A 156 16.18 -0.93 -35.48
N PHE A 157 16.34 0.11 -34.66
CA PHE A 157 15.82 1.43 -34.99
C PHE A 157 16.54 1.88 -36.29
N ASN A 158 15.81 1.94 -37.39
CA ASN A 158 16.24 2.63 -38.60
C ASN A 158 16.06 4.13 -38.37
#